data_d4bad5f97ff8460d3bca5ea975decc60
#
_entry.id   d4bad5f97ff8460d3bca5ea975decc60
#
_cell.length_a   1.000
_cell.length_b   1.000
_cell.length_c   1.000
_cell.angle_alpha   90.00
_cell.angle_beta   90.00
_cell.angle_gamma   90.00
#
_symmetry.space_group_name_H-M   'P 1'
#
loop_
_entity.id
_entity.type
_entity.pdbx_description
1 polymer ?
#
loop_
_entity_poly.entity_id
_entity_poly.type
_entity_poly.pdbx_seq_one_letter_code
_entity_poly.pdbx_strand_id
1 'polypeptide(L)'
;MTKMQQFIRFAIVGAFATAIHYGLYLLIVWANDIGEDETLCTNIAYSIGYLVSWCVNFYLSAHFTFKSNTSLKRGIGFALSHGVNYLLHILFLNLFLWLGLSETIAPIPVFCIVIPINFVLVRYVFTSKYFQ
;
A
#
# COMPACT_ATOMS: atom_id res chain seq x y z
N MET A 1 -17.75 -0.80 17.73
CA MET A 1 -16.30 -0.52 17.66
C MET A 1 -16.09 0.99 17.53
N THR A 2 -15.25 1.56 18.38
CA THR A 2 -14.98 3.00 18.35
C THR A 2 -14.08 3.36 17.17
N LYS A 3 -14.09 4.66 16.79
CA LYS A 3 -13.20 5.16 15.73
C LYS A 3 -11.73 4.94 16.07
N MET A 4 -11.36 5.05 17.34
CA MET A 4 -10.00 4.83 17.79
C MET A 4 -9.59 3.38 17.63
N GLN A 5 -10.46 2.43 17.93
CA GLN A 5 -10.18 1.00 17.76
C GLN A 5 -10.01 0.67 16.28
N GLN A 6 -10.85 1.23 15.42
CA GLN A 6 -10.72 1.04 13.98
C GLN A 6 -9.39 1.60 13.46
N PHE A 7 -9.00 2.78 13.95
CA PHE A 7 -7.74 3.40 13.58
C PHE A 7 -6.54 2.53 13.98
N ILE A 8 -6.54 2.03 15.22
CA ILE A 8 -5.47 1.20 15.72
C ILE A 8 -5.37 -0.10 14.90
N ARG A 9 -6.51 -0.74 14.63
CA ARG A 9 -6.52 -1.96 13.81
C ARG A 9 -6.06 -1.69 12.39
N PHE A 10 -6.49 -0.59 11.81
CA PHE A 10 -6.04 -0.19 10.47
C PHE A 10 -4.53 0.03 10.44
N ALA A 11 -3.99 0.70 11.45
CA ALA A 11 -2.57 0.96 11.54
C ALA A 11 -1.75 -0.35 11.66
N ILE A 12 -2.24 -1.31 12.46
CA ILE A 12 -1.60 -2.61 12.60
C ILE A 12 -1.61 -3.37 11.26
N VAL A 13 -2.76 -3.41 10.59
CA VAL A 13 -2.89 -4.07 9.28
C VAL A 13 -2.00 -3.37 8.25
N GLY A 14 -1.99 -2.04 8.25
CA GLY A 14 -1.16 -1.27 7.33
C GLY A 14 0.33 -1.52 7.56
N ALA A 15 0.77 -1.55 8.82
CA ALA A 15 2.15 -1.85 9.16
C ALA A 15 2.55 -3.26 8.70
N PHE A 16 1.67 -4.24 8.94
CA PHE A 16 1.91 -5.63 8.53
C PHE A 16 1.99 -5.74 7.00
N ALA A 17 1.03 -5.12 6.29
CA ALA A 17 1.00 -5.14 4.84
C ALA A 17 2.22 -4.43 4.24
N THR A 18 2.64 -3.30 4.85
CA THR A 18 3.83 -2.57 4.42
C THR A 18 5.10 -3.40 4.62
N ALA A 19 5.19 -4.13 5.74
CA ALA A 19 6.32 -5.01 5.99
C ALA A 19 6.41 -6.11 4.94
N ILE A 20 5.28 -6.70 4.55
CA ILE A 20 5.23 -7.70 3.48
C ILE A 20 5.66 -7.07 2.15
N HIS A 21 5.13 -5.90 1.83
CA HIS A 21 5.47 -5.19 0.60
C HIS A 21 6.97 -4.93 0.51
N TYR A 22 7.53 -4.32 1.55
CA TYR A 22 8.95 -3.96 1.55
C TYR A 22 9.85 -5.19 1.56
N GLY A 23 9.47 -6.21 2.33
CA GLY A 23 10.23 -7.46 2.39
C GLY A 23 10.29 -8.17 1.04
N LEU A 24 9.15 -8.27 0.35
CA LEU A 24 9.12 -8.86 -0.99
C LEU A 24 9.88 -8.02 -2.00
N TYR A 25 9.75 -6.69 -1.92
CA TYR A 25 10.49 -5.78 -2.78
C TYR A 25 12.00 -6.00 -2.66
N LEU A 26 12.52 -6.02 -1.44
CA LEU A 26 13.93 -6.23 -1.20
C LEU A 26 14.38 -7.62 -1.66
N LEU A 27 13.57 -8.64 -1.38
CA LEU A 27 13.89 -10.00 -1.79
C LEU A 27 14.05 -10.10 -3.30
N ILE A 28 13.14 -9.51 -4.06
CA ILE A 28 13.18 -9.55 -5.52
C ILE A 28 14.36 -8.74 -6.05
N VAL A 29 14.58 -7.54 -5.51
CA VAL A 29 15.69 -6.69 -5.95
C VAL A 29 17.04 -7.36 -5.69
N TRP A 30 17.24 -7.91 -4.49
CA TRP A 30 18.50 -8.53 -4.14
C TRP A 30 18.74 -9.87 -4.81
N ALA A 31 17.67 -10.66 -5.04
CA ALA A 31 17.78 -11.96 -5.67
C ALA A 31 18.12 -11.88 -7.16
N ASN A 32 17.74 -10.80 -7.82
CA ASN A 32 17.93 -10.70 -9.26
C ASN A 32 19.25 -10.04 -9.68
N ASP A 33 19.98 -9.44 -8.76
CA ASP A 33 21.29 -8.81 -8.98
C ASP A 33 21.33 -8.05 -10.31
N ILE A 34 20.49 -7.03 -10.42
CA ILE A 34 20.06 -6.50 -11.67
C ILE A 34 21.07 -5.51 -12.23
N GLY A 35 21.68 -5.85 -13.37
CA GLY A 35 22.77 -5.08 -13.93
C GLY A 35 22.40 -3.93 -14.85
N GLU A 36 21.47 -4.08 -15.79
CA GLU A 36 21.41 -3.12 -16.89
C GLU A 36 20.22 -2.17 -16.88
N ASP A 37 19.13 -2.49 -16.16
CA ASP A 37 17.98 -1.58 -16.09
C ASP A 37 17.38 -1.63 -14.70
N GLU A 38 18.12 -1.06 -13.75
CA GLU A 38 17.76 -1.08 -12.33
C GLU A 38 16.39 -0.45 -12.08
N THR A 39 16.07 0.65 -12.78
CA THR A 39 14.81 1.36 -12.57
C THR A 39 13.61 0.52 -12.95
N LEU A 40 13.66 -0.16 -14.12
CA LEU A 40 12.55 -1.00 -14.56
C LEU A 40 12.32 -2.16 -13.60
N CYS A 41 13.37 -2.86 -13.23
CA CYS A 41 13.27 -4.00 -12.33
C CYS A 41 12.85 -3.58 -10.92
N THR A 42 13.31 -2.43 -10.45
CA THR A 42 12.89 -1.87 -9.17
C THR A 42 11.37 -1.60 -9.19
N ASN A 43 10.86 -1.03 -10.27
CA ASN A 43 9.42 -0.76 -10.38
C ASN A 43 8.61 -2.06 -10.46
N ILE A 44 9.09 -3.07 -11.18
CA ILE A 44 8.42 -4.37 -11.26
C ILE A 44 8.40 -5.05 -9.89
N ALA A 45 9.52 -5.06 -9.19
CA ALA A 45 9.61 -5.64 -7.84
C ALA A 45 8.68 -4.94 -6.86
N TYR A 46 8.62 -3.61 -6.93
CA TYR A 46 7.74 -2.81 -6.08
C TYR A 46 6.27 -3.13 -6.36
N SER A 47 5.92 -3.26 -7.63
CA SER A 47 4.54 -3.56 -8.04
C SER A 47 4.10 -4.96 -7.62
N ILE A 48 4.98 -5.95 -7.73
CA ILE A 48 4.68 -7.32 -7.29
C ILE A 48 4.45 -7.33 -5.78
N GLY A 49 5.34 -6.70 -5.02
CA GLY A 49 5.19 -6.60 -3.57
C GLY A 49 3.92 -5.86 -3.18
N TYR A 50 3.58 -4.80 -3.92
CA TYR A 50 2.35 -4.04 -3.68
C TYR A 50 1.10 -4.89 -3.91
N LEU A 51 1.07 -5.66 -4.99
CA LEU A 51 -0.08 -6.51 -5.31
C LEU A 51 -0.32 -7.56 -4.23
N VAL A 52 0.73 -8.24 -3.78
CA VAL A 52 0.63 -9.23 -2.70
C VAL A 52 0.18 -8.56 -1.40
N SER A 53 0.77 -7.43 -1.07
CA SER A 53 0.42 -6.65 0.11
C SER A 53 -1.03 -6.18 0.05
N TRP A 54 -1.49 -5.75 -1.13
CA TRP A 54 -2.87 -5.32 -1.33
C TRP A 54 -3.86 -6.44 -1.05
N CYS A 55 -3.58 -7.64 -1.51
CA CYS A 55 -4.44 -8.79 -1.25
C CYS A 55 -4.54 -9.08 0.25
N VAL A 56 -3.40 -9.05 0.94
CA VAL A 56 -3.35 -9.26 2.40
C VAL A 56 -4.10 -8.13 3.12
N ASN A 57 -3.86 -6.88 2.71
CA ASN A 57 -4.50 -5.73 3.32
C ASN A 57 -6.02 -5.76 3.12
N PHE A 58 -6.47 -6.12 1.92
CA PHE A 58 -7.91 -6.23 1.63
C PHE A 58 -8.57 -7.25 2.56
N TYR A 59 -7.98 -8.45 2.65
CA TYR A 59 -8.54 -9.51 3.49
C TYR A 59 -8.59 -9.09 4.95
N LEU A 60 -7.49 -8.56 5.48
CA LEU A 60 -7.40 -8.17 6.89
C LEU A 60 -8.27 -6.95 7.20
N SER A 61 -8.36 -5.99 6.28
CA SER A 61 -9.22 -4.82 6.49
C SER A 61 -10.68 -5.21 6.55
N ALA A 62 -11.12 -6.10 5.67
CA ALA A 62 -12.51 -6.54 5.66
C ALA A 62 -12.86 -7.31 6.94
N HIS A 63 -12.00 -8.24 7.36
CA HIS A 63 -12.34 -9.15 8.45
C HIS A 63 -11.87 -8.67 9.82
N PHE A 64 -10.76 -7.95 9.90
CA PHE A 64 -10.17 -7.56 11.18
C PHE A 64 -10.47 -6.11 11.54
N THR A 65 -10.29 -5.19 10.59
CA THR A 65 -10.38 -3.76 10.89
C THR A 65 -11.82 -3.28 10.98
N PHE A 66 -12.60 -3.53 9.96
CA PHE A 66 -13.93 -2.93 9.86
C PHE A 66 -15.06 -3.87 10.21
N LYS A 67 -14.83 -5.18 10.25
CA LYS A 67 -15.83 -6.22 10.56
C LYS A 67 -17.17 -5.93 9.89
N SER A 68 -17.13 -5.33 8.73
CA SER A 68 -18.32 -4.85 8.07
C SER A 68 -18.75 -5.83 6.99
N ASN A 69 -20.04 -5.84 6.73
CA ASN A 69 -20.57 -6.49 5.55
C ASN A 69 -19.99 -5.79 4.32
N THR A 70 -19.29 -6.55 3.50
CA THR A 70 -18.74 -6.01 2.27
C THR A 70 -19.86 -5.83 1.26
N SER A 71 -20.04 -4.61 0.78
CA SER A 71 -20.93 -4.34 -0.34
C SER A 71 -20.11 -4.15 -1.61
N LEU A 72 -20.74 -4.31 -2.76
CA LEU A 72 -20.07 -4.07 -4.04
C LEU A 72 -19.53 -2.64 -4.13
N LYS A 73 -20.30 -1.65 -3.64
CA LYS A 73 -19.88 -0.26 -3.63
C LYS A 73 -18.61 -0.05 -2.79
N ARG A 74 -18.55 -0.67 -1.61
CA ARG A 74 -17.35 -0.59 -0.75
C ARG A 74 -16.14 -1.24 -1.40
N GLY A 75 -16.35 -2.39 -2.06
CA GLY A 75 -15.29 -3.06 -2.78
C GLY A 75 -14.73 -2.22 -3.92
N ILE A 76 -15.60 -1.58 -4.69
CA ILE A 76 -15.19 -0.69 -5.78
C ILE A 76 -14.45 0.52 -5.22
N GLY A 77 -14.99 1.15 -4.17
CA GLY A 77 -14.34 2.29 -3.53
C GLY A 77 -12.98 1.94 -2.98
N PHE A 78 -12.83 0.77 -2.36
CA PHE A 78 -11.57 0.28 -1.84
C PHE A 78 -10.56 0.07 -2.98
N ALA A 79 -11.00 -0.55 -4.08
CA ALA A 79 -10.14 -0.78 -5.24
C ALA A 79 -9.68 0.55 -5.87
N LEU A 80 -10.60 1.53 -5.99
CA LEU A 80 -10.25 2.85 -6.51
C LEU A 80 -9.25 3.57 -5.60
N SER A 81 -9.45 3.50 -4.28
CA SER A 81 -8.52 4.10 -3.31
C SER A 81 -7.14 3.50 -3.46
N HIS A 82 -7.06 2.19 -3.62
CA HIS A 82 -5.78 1.51 -3.79
C HIS A 82 -5.16 1.76 -5.15
N GLY A 83 -5.97 1.98 -6.19
CA GLY A 83 -5.46 2.41 -7.49
C GLY A 83 -4.76 3.76 -7.40
N VAL A 84 -5.41 4.73 -6.76
CA VAL A 84 -4.80 6.05 -6.52
C VAL A 84 -3.54 5.90 -5.66
N ASN A 85 -3.63 5.10 -4.61
CA ASN A 85 -2.51 4.85 -3.71
C ASN A 85 -1.31 4.25 -4.45
N TYR A 86 -1.56 3.26 -5.33
CA TYR A 86 -0.51 2.65 -6.13
C TYR A 86 0.18 3.68 -7.05
N LEU A 87 -0.61 4.53 -7.70
CA LEU A 87 -0.05 5.58 -8.55
C LEU A 87 0.85 6.53 -7.75
N LEU A 88 0.43 6.90 -6.53
CA LEU A 88 1.24 7.73 -5.64
C LEU A 88 2.54 7.01 -5.24
N HIS A 89 2.48 5.71 -4.96
CA HIS A 89 3.68 4.93 -4.66
C HIS A 89 4.68 4.99 -5.79
N ILE A 90 4.23 4.73 -7.01
CA ILE A 90 5.11 4.70 -8.18
C ILE A 90 5.67 6.10 -8.47
N LEU A 91 4.82 7.12 -8.38
CA LEU A 91 5.26 8.51 -8.60
C LEU A 91 6.37 8.90 -7.62
N PHE A 92 6.15 8.70 -6.33
CA PHE A 92 7.13 9.08 -5.31
C PHE A 92 8.36 8.18 -5.33
N LEU A 93 8.19 6.89 -5.60
CA LEU A 93 9.33 5.98 -5.71
C LEU A 93 10.28 6.45 -6.80
N ASN A 94 9.76 6.74 -7.99
CA ASN A 94 10.59 7.19 -9.11
C ASN A 94 11.19 8.57 -8.84
N LEU A 95 10.46 9.47 -8.17
CA LEU A 95 10.99 10.76 -7.78
C LEU A 95 12.20 10.60 -6.85
N PHE A 96 12.10 9.74 -5.83
CA PHE A 96 13.20 9.56 -4.88
C PHE A 96 14.38 8.81 -5.50
N LEU A 97 14.14 7.87 -6.42
CA LEU A 97 15.21 7.24 -7.19
C LEU A 97 15.92 8.28 -8.07
N TRP A 98 15.15 9.17 -8.71
CA TRP A 98 15.72 10.24 -9.53
C TRP A 98 16.55 11.20 -8.70
N LEU A 99 16.15 11.47 -7.45
CA LEU A 99 16.90 12.34 -6.54
C LEU A 99 18.19 11.69 -6.03
N GLY A 100 18.45 10.43 -6.35
CA GLY A 100 19.70 9.76 -6.01
C GLY A 100 19.62 8.81 -4.83
N LEU A 101 18.42 8.57 -4.28
CA LEU A 101 18.27 7.57 -3.22
C LEU A 101 18.43 6.17 -3.79
N SER A 102 19.05 5.28 -3.00
CA SER A 102 19.21 3.89 -3.41
C SER A 102 17.87 3.15 -3.40
N GLU A 103 17.79 2.04 -4.13
CA GLU A 103 16.60 1.21 -4.18
C GLU A 103 16.22 0.63 -2.83
N THR A 104 17.15 0.52 -1.89
CA THR A 104 16.87 0.06 -0.53
C THR A 104 16.23 1.16 0.31
N ILE A 105 16.62 2.41 0.11
CA ILE A 105 16.22 3.54 0.93
C ILE A 105 14.99 4.26 0.35
N ALA A 106 14.86 4.33 -0.96
CA ALA A 106 13.80 5.09 -1.62
C ALA A 106 12.37 4.71 -1.15
N PRO A 107 12.01 3.44 -0.93
CA PRO A 107 10.65 3.12 -0.48
C PRO A 107 10.28 3.68 0.90
N ILE A 108 11.26 3.91 1.78
CA ILE A 108 10.97 4.33 3.17
C ILE A 108 10.23 5.68 3.21
N PRO A 109 10.74 6.76 2.58
CA PRO A 109 9.97 8.01 2.56
C PRO A 109 8.67 7.90 1.76
N VAL A 110 8.61 7.02 0.76
CA VAL A 110 7.34 6.76 0.05
C VAL A 110 6.28 6.27 1.04
N PHE A 111 6.60 5.28 1.86
CA PHE A 111 5.67 4.78 2.87
C PHE A 111 5.24 5.87 3.85
N CYS A 112 6.18 6.70 4.29
CA CYS A 112 5.87 7.79 5.23
C CYS A 112 4.88 8.80 4.66
N ILE A 113 4.92 9.05 3.35
CA ILE A 113 4.01 9.99 2.69
C ILE A 113 2.67 9.33 2.37
N VAL A 114 2.70 8.10 1.86
CA VAL A 114 1.51 7.46 1.28
C VAL A 114 0.61 6.83 2.34
N ILE A 115 1.16 6.33 3.44
CA ILE A 115 0.35 5.66 4.48
C ILE A 115 -0.72 6.59 5.05
N PRO A 116 -0.43 7.84 5.46
CA PRO A 116 -1.48 8.75 5.94
C PRO A 116 -2.53 9.05 4.87
N ILE A 117 -2.10 9.23 3.62
CA ILE A 117 -3.02 9.50 2.52
C ILE A 117 -3.95 8.31 2.30
N ASN A 118 -3.39 7.09 2.30
CA ASN A 118 -4.16 5.86 2.15
C ASN A 118 -5.19 5.71 3.28
N PHE A 119 -4.79 6.01 4.51
CA PHE A 119 -5.70 5.95 5.65
C PHE A 119 -6.92 6.84 5.44
N VAL A 120 -6.69 8.09 5.01
CA VAL A 120 -7.78 9.03 4.76
C VAL A 120 -8.71 8.52 3.66
N LEU A 121 -8.14 8.01 2.57
CA LEU A 121 -8.92 7.49 1.44
C LEU A 121 -9.77 6.29 1.84
N VAL A 122 -9.17 5.31 2.52
CA VAL A 122 -9.89 4.10 2.92
C VAL A 122 -10.96 4.41 3.95
N ARG A 123 -10.66 5.28 4.91
CA ARG A 123 -11.63 5.70 5.89
C ARG A 123 -12.84 6.36 5.22
N TYR A 124 -12.59 7.21 4.22
CA TYR A 124 -13.68 7.85 3.46
C TYR A 124 -14.58 6.80 2.83
N VAL A 125 -14.02 5.77 2.21
CA VAL A 125 -14.80 4.71 1.57
C VAL A 125 -15.70 4.01 2.59
N PHE A 126 -15.17 3.70 3.78
CA PHE A 126 -15.93 2.91 4.76
C PHE A 126 -16.88 3.73 5.61
N THR A 127 -16.71 5.05 5.68
CA THR A 127 -17.56 5.92 6.52
C THR A 127 -18.48 6.82 5.71
N SER A 128 -18.25 7.00 4.42
CA SER A 128 -19.07 7.87 3.59
C SER A 128 -20.41 7.23 3.27
N LYS A 129 -21.47 8.03 3.30
CA LYS A 129 -22.80 7.59 2.86
C LYS A 129 -22.83 7.21 1.38
N TYR A 130 -21.91 7.77 0.60
CA TYR A 130 -21.86 7.52 -0.83
C TYR A 130 -21.55 6.06 -1.15
N PHE A 131 -20.74 5.40 -0.31
CA PHE A 131 -20.33 4.00 -0.52
C PHE A 131 -21.11 3.01 0.35
N GLN A 132 -22.14 3.46 1.02
CA GLN A 132 -23.01 2.56 1.80
C GLN A 132 -24.07 1.85 0.96
#